data_64f530606f67873c0c06e2c1cdf62ff8
#
_entry.id   64f530606f67873c0c06e2c1cdf62ff8
#
_cell.length_a   1.000
_cell.length_b   1.000
_cell.length_c   1.000
_cell.angle_alpha   90.00
_cell.angle_beta   90.00
_cell.angle_gamma   90.00
#
_symmetry.space_group_name_H-M   'P 1'
#
loop_
_entity.id
_entity.type
_entity.pdbx_description
1 polymer ?
#
loop_
_entity_poly.entity_id
_entity_poly.type
_entity_poly.pdbx_seq_one_letter_code
_entity_poly.pdbx_strand_id
1 'polypeptide(L)'
;MSQILDGNALQQVKDLVLSGYHLTAVKETACPTALLPDGVNVESLERFDLERFRFRGAMTTTSIPDFVRYAAGYANEAEPARCFIDADNMTARSVFNIGTLANPGHADNVASITLKKTAPFRALLQVNGDRLGQKEIAEWLEDWADFLSAFDADGNVLSIAQAAGAVRRVNIKQVSEAAH
;
A
#
# COMPACT_ATOMS: atom_id res chain seq x y z
N MET A 1 20.87 49.05 36.69
CA MET A 1 21.93 48.05 36.79
C MET A 1 21.41 46.75 36.20
N SER A 2 21.80 46.41 34.98
CA SER A 2 21.45 45.14 34.36
C SER A 2 22.40 44.08 34.91
N GLN A 3 21.91 43.17 35.73
CA GLN A 3 22.72 41.99 36.13
C GLN A 3 22.85 41.09 34.91
N ILE A 4 24.04 41.06 34.33
CA ILE A 4 24.40 40.08 33.33
C ILE A 4 24.56 38.78 34.15
N LEU A 5 23.61 37.86 34.02
CA LEU A 5 23.73 36.49 34.57
C LEU A 5 24.94 35.85 33.89
N ASP A 6 25.97 35.58 34.70
CA ASP A 6 27.16 34.87 34.28
C ASP A 6 26.78 33.48 33.79
N GLY A 7 27.30 33.06 32.62
CA GLY A 7 26.99 31.75 32.03
C GLY A 7 27.27 30.60 33.02
N ASN A 8 28.15 30.78 33.97
CA ASN A 8 28.42 29.83 35.04
C ASN A 8 27.26 29.73 36.05
N ALA A 9 26.56 30.83 36.34
CA ALA A 9 25.39 30.83 37.22
C ALA A 9 24.20 30.11 36.59
N LEU A 10 24.01 30.29 35.28
CA LEU A 10 23.00 29.56 34.50
C LEU A 10 23.28 28.05 34.50
N GLN A 11 24.54 27.65 34.33
CA GLN A 11 24.94 26.26 34.37
C GLN A 11 24.74 25.65 35.78
N GLN A 12 25.09 26.37 36.84
CA GLN A 12 24.87 25.94 38.23
C GLN A 12 23.39 25.78 38.56
N VAL A 13 22.53 26.70 38.10
CA VAL A 13 21.08 26.56 38.26
C VAL A 13 20.54 25.37 37.50
N LYS A 14 21.00 25.15 36.28
CA LYS A 14 20.66 23.97 35.48
C LYS A 14 21.06 22.67 36.19
N ASP A 15 22.29 22.61 36.68
CA ASP A 15 22.82 21.42 37.35
C ASP A 15 22.11 21.17 38.69
N LEU A 16 21.73 22.23 39.42
CA LEU A 16 20.94 22.13 40.64
C LEU A 16 19.52 21.63 40.38
N VAL A 17 18.88 22.14 39.34
CA VAL A 17 17.55 21.69 38.93
C VAL A 17 17.58 20.24 38.46
N LEU A 18 18.55 19.85 37.66
CA LEU A 18 18.71 18.47 37.18
C LEU A 18 19.10 17.48 38.28
N SER A 19 19.89 17.91 39.30
CA SER A 19 20.28 17.07 40.45
C SER A 19 19.12 16.84 41.43
N GLY A 20 18.17 17.77 41.51
CA GLY A 20 16.95 17.64 42.32
C GLY A 20 15.97 16.62 41.82
N TYR A 21 16.05 16.27 40.56
CA TYR A 21 15.25 15.21 39.98
C TYR A 21 16.05 13.92 40.01
N HIS A 22 15.63 12.94 40.79
CA HIS A 22 16.13 11.57 40.68
C HIS A 22 15.84 11.04 39.27
N LEU A 23 16.78 11.25 38.36
CA LEU A 23 16.77 10.61 37.06
C LEU A 23 16.91 9.10 37.31
N THR A 24 15.80 8.40 37.44
CA THR A 24 15.78 6.95 37.46
C THR A 24 16.49 6.50 36.18
N ALA A 25 17.44 5.58 36.31
CA ALA A 25 18.33 5.14 35.25
C ALA A 25 17.60 5.04 33.92
N VAL A 26 18.00 5.86 32.94
CA VAL A 26 17.49 5.79 31.58
C VAL A 26 17.89 4.43 31.06
N LYS A 27 16.92 3.56 30.77
CA LYS A 27 17.19 2.32 30.08
C LYS A 27 17.86 2.69 28.75
N GLU A 28 19.00 2.07 28.44
CA GLU A 28 19.66 2.28 27.15
C GLU A 28 18.64 2.12 26.03
N THR A 29 18.32 3.20 25.37
CA THR A 29 17.41 3.24 24.23
C THR A 29 18.25 3.39 22.97
N ALA A 30 17.88 2.72 21.89
CA ALA A 30 18.57 2.83 20.61
C ALA A 30 18.52 4.26 20.02
N CYS A 31 17.71 5.14 20.60
CA CYS A 31 17.57 6.55 20.22
C CYS A 31 17.89 7.43 21.42
N PRO A 32 18.72 8.49 21.28
CA PRO A 32 18.95 9.45 22.35
C PRO A 32 17.63 10.04 22.83
N THR A 33 17.32 9.80 24.09
CA THR A 33 16.08 10.24 24.72
C THR A 33 16.41 11.01 25.97
N ALA A 34 15.88 12.22 26.10
CA ALA A 34 15.96 13.00 27.31
C ALA A 34 14.71 12.76 28.16
N LEU A 35 14.91 12.35 29.42
CA LEU A 35 13.87 12.38 30.43
C LEU A 35 13.87 13.77 31.05
N LEU A 36 12.71 14.41 30.99
CA LEU A 36 12.52 15.75 31.54
C LEU A 36 11.67 15.64 32.82
N PRO A 37 11.79 16.62 33.76
CA PRO A 37 11.01 16.63 34.99
C PRO A 37 9.52 16.57 34.81
N ASP A 38 8.74 16.23 35.83
CA ASP A 38 7.29 16.21 35.86
C ASP A 38 6.68 17.47 35.23
N GLY A 39 5.77 17.28 34.27
CA GLY A 39 5.16 18.35 33.50
C GLY A 39 5.89 18.70 32.20
N VAL A 40 6.99 18.03 31.87
CA VAL A 40 7.73 18.20 30.61
C VAL A 40 7.65 16.90 29.80
N ASN A 41 7.43 17.03 28.52
CA ASN A 41 7.28 15.85 27.64
C ASN A 41 8.64 15.19 27.34
N VAL A 42 8.63 13.85 27.22
CA VAL A 42 9.77 13.12 26.67
C VAL A 42 9.90 13.45 25.19
N GLU A 43 11.05 13.95 24.77
CA GLU A 43 11.28 14.32 23.39
C GLU A 43 12.47 13.57 22.79
N SER A 44 12.31 13.05 21.57
CA SER A 44 13.41 12.45 20.83
C SER A 44 14.35 13.54 20.32
N LEU A 45 15.64 13.37 20.55
CA LEU A 45 16.68 14.26 20.04
C LEU A 45 17.13 13.90 18.62
N GLU A 46 16.55 12.86 18.00
CA GLU A 46 16.90 12.39 16.65
C GLU A 46 16.85 13.50 15.59
N ARG A 47 15.99 14.51 15.77
CA ARG A 47 15.88 15.65 14.83
C ARG A 47 17.12 16.56 14.80
N PHE A 48 17.99 16.46 15.81
CA PHE A 48 19.22 17.25 15.88
C PHE A 48 20.44 16.46 15.40
N ASP A 49 20.28 15.17 15.12
CA ASP A 49 21.34 14.34 14.55
C ASP A 49 21.42 14.51 13.04
N LEU A 50 22.61 14.34 12.49
CA LEU A 50 22.86 14.42 11.04
C LEU A 50 22.19 13.28 10.30
N GLU A 51 22.09 12.11 10.93
CA GLU A 51 21.49 10.91 10.36
C GLU A 51 20.42 10.33 11.28
N ARG A 52 19.46 9.64 10.71
CA ARG A 52 18.44 8.92 11.47
C ARG A 52 19.01 7.61 12.02
N PHE A 53 18.60 7.23 13.22
CA PHE A 53 19.01 5.96 13.85
C PHE A 53 18.57 4.74 13.05
N ARG A 54 17.47 4.84 12.32
CA ARG A 54 16.98 3.80 11.45
C ARG A 54 16.27 4.40 10.24
N PHE A 55 16.26 3.65 9.16
CA PHE A 55 15.52 4.04 7.99
C PHE A 55 14.01 3.95 8.26
N ARG A 56 13.30 5.04 7.99
CA ARG A 56 11.84 5.15 7.98
C ARG A 56 11.44 5.65 6.62
N GLY A 57 10.85 4.79 5.83
CA GLY A 57 10.44 5.12 4.48
C GLY A 57 8.96 4.86 4.28
N ALA A 58 8.29 5.77 3.57
CA ALA A 58 6.93 5.55 3.10
C ALA A 58 6.87 5.92 1.62
N MET A 59 6.59 4.93 0.77
CA MET A 59 6.40 5.13 -0.66
C MET A 59 4.99 4.69 -1.05
N THR A 60 4.32 5.53 -1.83
CA THR A 60 3.02 5.19 -2.42
C THR A 60 3.09 5.44 -3.93
N THR A 61 2.66 4.47 -4.72
CA THR A 61 2.73 4.54 -6.18
C THR A 61 1.55 3.83 -6.84
N THR A 62 1.36 4.09 -8.12
CA THR A 62 0.47 3.33 -9.02
C THR A 62 1.27 2.56 -10.07
N SER A 63 2.61 2.65 -10.04
CA SER A 63 3.55 2.06 -10.98
C SER A 63 4.12 0.76 -10.41
N ILE A 64 3.86 -0.37 -11.05
CA ILE A 64 4.43 -1.67 -10.67
C ILE A 64 5.97 -1.64 -10.71
N PRO A 65 6.62 -1.13 -11.78
CA PRO A 65 8.08 -1.08 -11.83
C PRO A 65 8.71 -0.30 -10.68
N ASP A 66 8.10 0.83 -10.28
CA ASP A 66 8.63 1.65 -9.18
C ASP A 66 8.44 0.95 -7.84
N PHE A 67 7.29 0.30 -7.64
CA PHE A 67 7.05 -0.50 -6.45
C PHE A 67 8.07 -1.65 -6.32
N VAL A 68 8.30 -2.39 -7.39
CA VAL A 68 9.27 -3.50 -7.43
C VAL A 68 10.69 -2.99 -7.18
N ARG A 69 11.09 -1.88 -7.82
CA ARG A 69 12.41 -1.28 -7.63
C ARG A 69 12.64 -0.86 -6.18
N TYR A 70 11.65 -0.20 -5.59
CA TYR A 70 11.72 0.18 -4.18
C TYR A 70 11.80 -1.06 -3.28
N ALA A 71 10.91 -2.04 -3.49
CA ALA A 71 10.90 -3.26 -2.71
C ALA A 71 12.24 -4.02 -2.79
N ALA A 72 12.83 -4.15 -3.97
CA ALA A 72 14.13 -4.79 -4.17
C ALA A 72 15.28 -4.04 -3.48
N GLY A 73 15.20 -2.70 -3.43
CA GLY A 73 16.22 -1.87 -2.79
C GLY A 73 16.22 -1.94 -1.26
N TYR A 74 15.07 -2.26 -0.65
CA TYR A 74 14.90 -2.30 0.80
C TYR A 74 14.61 -3.69 1.36
N ALA A 75 14.52 -4.71 0.49
CA ALA A 75 14.42 -6.10 0.94
C ALA A 75 15.76 -6.52 1.57
N ASN A 76 15.70 -7.06 2.79
CA ASN A 76 16.84 -7.58 3.53
C ASN A 76 16.61 -9.05 3.85
N GLU A 77 17.60 -9.90 3.59
CA GLU A 77 17.50 -11.33 3.89
C GLU A 77 17.39 -11.62 5.40
N ALA A 78 18.02 -10.77 6.22
CA ALA A 78 17.98 -10.90 7.68
C ALA A 78 16.63 -10.48 8.28
N GLU A 79 15.93 -9.55 7.62
CA GLU A 79 14.62 -9.07 8.02
C GLU A 79 13.67 -9.14 6.82
N PRO A 80 13.07 -10.31 6.55
CA PRO A 80 12.24 -10.49 5.37
C PRO A 80 11.02 -9.58 5.41
N ALA A 81 10.81 -8.86 4.31
CA ALA A 81 9.62 -8.05 4.12
C ALA A 81 8.36 -8.91 4.11
N ARG A 82 7.26 -8.36 4.61
CA ARG A 82 5.92 -8.96 4.47
C ARG A 82 5.11 -8.13 3.50
N CYS A 83 4.54 -8.79 2.50
CA CYS A 83 3.67 -8.16 1.53
C CYS A 83 2.23 -8.62 1.76
N PHE A 84 1.34 -7.65 1.95
CA PHE A 84 -0.09 -7.85 2.12
C PHE A 84 -0.76 -7.42 0.82
N ILE A 85 -1.60 -8.31 0.25
CA ILE A 85 -2.28 -8.08 -1.03
C ILE A 85 -3.78 -8.11 -0.77
N ASP A 86 -4.45 -7.05 -1.22
CA ASP A 86 -5.89 -6.95 -1.29
C ASP A 86 -6.28 -6.99 -2.78
N ALA A 87 -6.74 -8.16 -3.22
CA ALA A 87 -7.09 -8.38 -4.62
C ALA A 87 -8.34 -7.60 -5.03
N ASP A 88 -9.32 -7.46 -4.14
CA ASP A 88 -10.59 -6.79 -4.43
C ASP A 88 -10.39 -5.30 -4.68
N ASN A 89 -9.54 -4.67 -3.87
CA ASN A 89 -9.17 -3.26 -4.01
C ASN A 89 -7.97 -3.03 -4.93
N MET A 90 -7.36 -4.11 -5.46
CA MET A 90 -6.17 -4.06 -6.32
C MET A 90 -5.02 -3.28 -5.67
N THR A 91 -4.79 -3.52 -4.37
CA THR A 91 -3.72 -2.88 -3.61
C THR A 91 -2.75 -3.90 -3.05
N ALA A 92 -1.50 -3.49 -2.90
CA ALA A 92 -0.52 -4.24 -2.14
C ALA A 92 0.29 -3.31 -1.23
N ARG A 93 0.66 -3.82 -0.06
CA ARG A 93 1.49 -3.10 0.91
C ARG A 93 2.60 -3.99 1.41
N SER A 94 3.84 -3.60 1.19
CA SER A 94 5.03 -4.24 1.75
C SER A 94 5.49 -3.48 2.99
N VAL A 95 5.79 -4.22 4.06
CA VAL A 95 6.38 -3.72 5.30
C VAL A 95 7.75 -4.38 5.44
N PHE A 96 8.82 -3.59 5.46
CA PHE A 96 10.20 -4.08 5.39
C PHE A 96 10.83 -4.34 6.76
N ASN A 97 10.28 -3.75 7.81
CA ASN A 97 10.81 -3.85 9.17
C ASN A 97 9.72 -4.26 10.19
N ILE A 98 8.91 -5.25 9.83
CA ILE A 98 7.84 -5.76 10.71
C ILE A 98 8.40 -6.63 11.86
N GLY A 99 9.58 -7.23 11.65
CA GLY A 99 10.20 -8.13 12.62
C GLY A 99 9.48 -9.47 12.76
N THR A 100 9.63 -10.07 13.92
CA THR A 100 9.02 -11.36 14.30
C THR A 100 8.24 -11.21 15.61
N LEU A 101 7.48 -12.23 16.00
CA LEU A 101 6.77 -12.25 17.28
C LEU A 101 7.75 -12.17 18.48
N ALA A 102 8.93 -12.78 18.36
CA ALA A 102 9.96 -12.73 19.41
C ALA A 102 10.73 -11.41 19.40
N ASN A 103 10.93 -10.80 18.24
CA ASN A 103 11.63 -9.54 18.04
C ASN A 103 10.79 -8.63 17.15
N PRO A 104 9.77 -7.96 17.71
CA PRO A 104 8.87 -7.12 16.92
C PRO A 104 9.61 -5.89 16.37
N GLY A 105 9.40 -5.62 15.10
CA GLY A 105 9.92 -4.43 14.42
C GLY A 105 9.02 -3.22 14.58
N HIS A 106 9.42 -2.10 13.99
CA HIS A 106 8.69 -0.84 14.10
C HIS A 106 7.59 -0.68 13.05
N ALA A 107 7.61 -1.47 11.97
CA ALA A 107 6.64 -1.44 10.86
C ALA A 107 6.45 -0.05 10.21
N ASP A 108 7.49 0.79 10.23
CA ASP A 108 7.48 2.17 9.73
C ASP A 108 8.32 2.37 8.45
N ASN A 109 8.83 1.28 7.85
CA ASN A 109 9.37 1.27 6.50
C ASN A 109 8.41 0.48 5.60
N VAL A 110 7.67 1.21 4.76
CA VAL A 110 6.56 0.65 3.99
C VAL A 110 6.55 1.11 2.54
N ALA A 111 6.07 0.25 1.66
CA ALA A 111 5.72 0.62 0.29
C ALA A 111 4.28 0.19 0.01
N SER A 112 3.52 1.04 -0.65
CA SER A 112 2.14 0.76 -1.03
C SER A 112 1.95 1.00 -2.52
N ILE A 113 1.21 0.12 -3.17
CA ILE A 113 0.78 0.27 -4.55
C ILE A 113 -0.73 0.15 -4.63
N THR A 114 -1.35 1.02 -5.43
CA THR A 114 -2.75 0.93 -5.81
C THR A 114 -2.83 0.87 -7.33
N LEU A 115 -3.26 -0.25 -7.87
CA LEU A 115 -3.37 -0.43 -9.31
C LEU A 115 -4.63 0.25 -9.84
N LYS A 116 -4.52 0.81 -11.04
CA LYS A 116 -5.66 1.37 -11.76
C LYS A 116 -6.20 0.32 -12.72
N LYS A 117 -7.50 0.09 -12.67
CA LYS A 117 -8.19 -0.76 -13.66
C LYS A 117 -8.02 -0.15 -15.04
N THR A 118 -7.60 -0.95 -16.00
CA THR A 118 -7.55 -0.54 -17.41
C THR A 118 -8.96 -0.24 -17.95
N ALA A 119 -9.06 0.50 -19.05
CA ALA A 119 -10.34 0.82 -19.64
C ALA A 119 -11.14 -0.45 -20.05
N PRO A 120 -10.52 -1.45 -20.72
CA PRO A 120 -11.23 -2.70 -21.06
C PRO A 120 -11.68 -3.47 -19.82
N PHE A 121 -10.86 -3.53 -18.76
CA PHE A 121 -11.25 -4.23 -17.54
C PHE A 121 -12.40 -3.52 -16.82
N ARG A 122 -12.46 -2.19 -16.84
CA ARG A 122 -13.61 -1.44 -16.31
C ARG A 122 -14.88 -1.72 -17.11
N ALA A 123 -14.77 -1.74 -18.44
CA ALA A 123 -15.91 -2.07 -19.31
C ALA A 123 -16.43 -3.48 -19.05
N LEU A 124 -15.52 -4.46 -18.86
CA LEU A 124 -15.91 -5.82 -18.49
C LEU A 124 -16.66 -5.86 -17.16
N LEU A 125 -16.17 -5.15 -16.15
CA LEU A 125 -16.82 -5.11 -14.82
C LEU A 125 -18.20 -4.44 -14.86
N GLN A 126 -18.43 -3.50 -15.79
CA GLN A 126 -19.74 -2.85 -15.96
C GLN A 126 -20.80 -3.80 -16.50
N VAL A 127 -20.43 -4.76 -17.33
CA VAL A 127 -21.37 -5.73 -17.92
C VAL A 127 -21.38 -7.08 -17.19
N ASN A 128 -20.49 -7.27 -16.23
CA ASN A 128 -20.37 -8.54 -15.50
C ASN A 128 -21.57 -8.76 -14.58
N GLY A 129 -22.34 -9.80 -14.87
CA GLY A 129 -23.56 -10.15 -14.14
C GLY A 129 -24.83 -9.49 -14.67
N ASP A 130 -24.74 -8.58 -15.64
CA ASP A 130 -25.89 -7.96 -16.29
C ASP A 130 -26.47 -8.86 -17.39
N ARG A 131 -27.77 -8.74 -17.61
CA ARG A 131 -28.44 -9.38 -18.72
C ARG A 131 -28.42 -8.46 -19.93
N LEU A 132 -27.52 -8.71 -20.86
CA LEU A 132 -27.41 -7.95 -22.09
C LEU A 132 -28.27 -8.59 -23.18
N GLY A 133 -28.87 -7.75 -24.02
CA GLY A 133 -29.50 -8.18 -25.25
C GLY A 133 -28.48 -8.65 -26.30
N GLN A 134 -28.90 -9.48 -27.26
CA GLN A 134 -28.03 -9.99 -28.34
C GLN A 134 -27.29 -8.88 -29.09
N LYS A 135 -27.98 -7.79 -29.36
CA LYS A 135 -27.40 -6.64 -30.06
C LYS A 135 -26.33 -5.96 -29.18
N GLU A 136 -26.66 -5.72 -27.93
CA GLU A 136 -25.78 -5.04 -26.97
C GLU A 136 -24.48 -5.81 -26.72
N ILE A 137 -24.59 -7.12 -26.52
CA ILE A 137 -23.39 -7.95 -26.34
C ILE A 137 -22.53 -8.04 -27.59
N ALA A 138 -23.16 -8.09 -28.77
CA ALA A 138 -22.43 -8.11 -30.04
C ALA A 138 -21.70 -6.78 -30.30
N GLU A 139 -22.34 -5.65 -30.04
CA GLU A 139 -21.73 -4.32 -30.10
C GLU A 139 -20.60 -4.20 -29.10
N TRP A 140 -20.80 -4.63 -27.85
CA TRP A 140 -19.75 -4.63 -26.81
C TRP A 140 -18.53 -5.46 -27.23
N LEU A 141 -18.73 -6.64 -27.84
CA LEU A 141 -17.63 -7.47 -28.34
C LEU A 141 -16.84 -6.76 -29.45
N GLU A 142 -17.53 -6.06 -30.35
CA GLU A 142 -16.91 -5.31 -31.44
C GLU A 142 -16.14 -4.09 -30.95
N ASP A 143 -16.69 -3.35 -29.96
CA ASP A 143 -16.06 -2.17 -29.36
C ASP A 143 -14.76 -2.50 -28.64
N TRP A 144 -14.68 -3.69 -28.05
CA TRP A 144 -13.52 -4.13 -27.27
C TRP A 144 -12.68 -5.21 -27.98
N ALA A 145 -12.83 -5.35 -29.30
CA ALA A 145 -12.21 -6.41 -30.10
C ALA A 145 -10.70 -6.56 -29.90
N ASP A 146 -9.98 -5.44 -29.76
CA ASP A 146 -8.51 -5.42 -29.58
C ASP A 146 -8.05 -6.04 -28.25
N PHE A 147 -8.96 -6.20 -27.29
CA PHE A 147 -8.67 -6.70 -25.95
C PHE A 147 -9.28 -8.08 -25.65
N LEU A 148 -9.92 -8.68 -26.66
CA LEU A 148 -10.64 -9.94 -26.54
C LEU A 148 -10.05 -11.01 -27.46
N SER A 149 -10.20 -12.26 -27.05
CA SER A 149 -9.92 -13.43 -27.88
C SER A 149 -11.15 -14.32 -27.88
N ALA A 150 -11.57 -14.77 -29.02
CA ALA A 150 -12.68 -15.68 -29.16
C ALA A 150 -12.22 -17.06 -29.64
N PHE A 151 -12.87 -18.09 -29.14
CA PHE A 151 -12.59 -19.49 -29.49
C PHE A 151 -13.89 -20.21 -29.77
N ASP A 152 -13.85 -21.17 -30.68
CA ASP A 152 -14.96 -22.09 -30.91
C ASP A 152 -14.97 -23.23 -29.85
N ALA A 153 -15.97 -24.13 -29.99
CA ALA A 153 -16.10 -25.26 -29.07
C ALA A 153 -14.90 -26.24 -29.11
N ASP A 154 -14.16 -26.26 -30.21
CA ASP A 154 -13.01 -27.12 -30.45
C ASP A 154 -11.69 -26.43 -30.03
N GLY A 155 -11.76 -25.17 -29.59
CA GLY A 155 -10.62 -24.36 -29.16
C GLY A 155 -9.90 -23.62 -30.29
N ASN A 156 -10.45 -23.59 -31.51
CA ASN A 156 -9.86 -22.83 -32.61
C ASN A 156 -10.11 -21.33 -32.41
N VAL A 157 -9.17 -20.51 -32.80
CA VAL A 157 -9.25 -19.05 -32.71
C VAL A 157 -10.27 -18.53 -33.74
N LEU A 158 -11.21 -17.73 -33.25
CA LEU A 158 -12.17 -16.99 -34.09
C LEU A 158 -11.82 -15.51 -34.06
N SER A 159 -12.16 -14.80 -35.15
CA SER A 159 -12.21 -13.34 -35.09
C SER A 159 -13.38 -12.86 -34.22
N ILE A 160 -13.20 -11.72 -33.55
CA ILE A 160 -14.27 -11.13 -32.73
C ILE A 160 -15.51 -10.82 -33.61
N ALA A 161 -15.32 -10.41 -34.84
CA ALA A 161 -16.43 -10.19 -35.79
C ALA A 161 -17.23 -11.49 -36.07
N GLN A 162 -16.56 -12.63 -36.15
CA GLN A 162 -17.21 -13.94 -36.27
C GLN A 162 -17.99 -14.30 -35.02
N ALA A 163 -17.41 -14.06 -33.84
CA ALA A 163 -18.08 -14.31 -32.57
C ALA A 163 -19.32 -13.40 -32.38
N ALA A 164 -19.19 -12.10 -32.64
CA ALA A 164 -20.29 -11.15 -32.59
C ALA A 164 -21.40 -11.51 -33.60
N GLY A 165 -21.03 -11.92 -34.82
CA GLY A 165 -21.95 -12.41 -35.83
C GLY A 165 -22.65 -13.71 -35.42
N ALA A 166 -21.99 -14.60 -34.68
CA ALA A 166 -22.61 -15.81 -34.11
C ALA A 166 -23.65 -15.43 -33.04
N VAL A 167 -23.31 -14.53 -32.13
CA VAL A 167 -24.24 -14.03 -31.10
C VAL A 167 -25.49 -13.43 -31.71
N ARG A 168 -25.37 -12.61 -32.77
CA ARG A 168 -26.51 -12.02 -33.45
C ARG A 168 -27.44 -13.06 -34.13
N ARG A 169 -26.94 -14.26 -34.43
CA ARG A 169 -27.70 -15.33 -35.10
C ARG A 169 -28.33 -16.33 -34.16
N VAL A 170 -28.05 -16.25 -32.85
CA VAL A 170 -28.64 -17.16 -31.85
C VAL A 170 -30.15 -16.91 -31.78
N ASN A 171 -30.96 -17.88 -32.18
CA ASN A 171 -32.43 -17.85 -32.03
C ASN A 171 -32.80 -18.54 -30.70
N ILE A 172 -33.18 -17.79 -29.71
CA ILE A 172 -33.73 -18.32 -28.45
C ILE A 172 -35.22 -18.60 -28.70
N LYS A 173 -35.58 -19.84 -28.98
CA LYS A 173 -36.99 -20.26 -28.97
C LYS A 173 -37.41 -20.42 -27.51
N GLN A 174 -38.21 -19.50 -27.02
CA GLN A 174 -38.94 -19.72 -25.78
C GLN A 174 -40.04 -20.76 -26.05
N VAL A 175 -39.80 -22.00 -25.62
CA VAL A 175 -40.89 -22.99 -25.51
C VAL A 175 -41.61 -22.70 -24.20
N SER A 176 -42.74 -22.00 -24.26
CA SER A 176 -43.68 -21.96 -23.15
C SER A 176 -44.42 -23.26 -23.13
N GLU A 177 -44.03 -24.24 -22.34
CA GLU A 177 -44.92 -25.34 -21.97
C GLU A 177 -46.04 -24.75 -21.11
N ALA A 178 -47.19 -24.54 -21.75
CA ALA A 178 -48.42 -24.35 -21.02
C ALA A 178 -48.79 -25.71 -20.41
N ALA A 179 -48.57 -25.85 -19.09
CA ALA A 179 -49.15 -26.97 -18.36
C ALA A 179 -50.69 -26.78 -18.30
N HIS A 180 -51.40 -27.73 -18.89
CA HIS A 180 -52.80 -27.93 -18.67
C HIS A 180 -53.03 -28.74 -17.42
#